data_c53c08e889ab4a9f69ef241d51079562
#
_entry.id   c53c08e889ab4a9f69ef241d51079562
#
_cell.length_a   1.000
_cell.length_b   1.000
_cell.length_c   1.000
_cell.angle_alpha   90.00
_cell.angle_beta   90.00
_cell.angle_gamma   90.00
#
_symmetry.space_group_name_H-M   'P 1'
#
loop_
_entity.id
_entity.type
_entity.pdbx_description
1 polymer ?
#
loop_
_entity_poly.entity_id
_entity_poly.type
_entity_poly.pdbx_seq_one_letter_code
_entity_poly.pdbx_strand_id
1 'polypeptide(L)'
;ALNNYDKAFEKEYSDYLLNPYDELDKEVRENITDKIHSTAKNIDAAVTNIFSNKDLTCERYVDMFPKDLWLGFTGRLDYEIPEHFAECKTKPPTAKFIKGDLKIYTQTLPKEPDEENIPQVAFYKKASNKTPFLFYANDKDFIIFDDTHEKLSKDYLDYNLDQMIKKAKTIQRLLLLSNGDPMRMAELVERPDITHWTMNDASKEQLQIIKKLWG
;
A
#
# COMPACT_ATOMS: atom_id res chain seq x y z
N ALA A 1 5.39 24.73 2.38
CA ALA A 1 4.84 23.40 2.07
C ALA A 1 3.31 23.42 1.98
N LEU A 2 2.58 23.95 2.95
CA LEU A 2 1.10 24.02 2.97
C LEU A 2 0.52 24.71 1.71
N ASN A 3 1.07 25.83 1.23
CA ASN A 3 0.57 26.54 0.04
C ASN A 3 0.66 25.73 -1.27
N ASN A 4 1.58 24.78 -1.38
CA ASN A 4 1.68 23.91 -2.56
C ASN A 4 0.72 22.73 -2.45
N TYR A 5 0.44 22.28 -1.22
CA TYR A 5 -0.51 21.22 -0.93
C TYR A 5 -1.95 21.63 -1.31
N ASP A 6 -2.40 22.78 -0.85
CA ASP A 6 -3.77 23.28 -1.13
C ASP A 6 -4.03 23.40 -2.64
N LYS A 7 -3.04 23.90 -3.42
CA LYS A 7 -3.16 24.02 -4.87
C LYS A 7 -3.16 22.67 -5.60
N ALA A 8 -2.32 21.73 -5.17
CA ALA A 8 -2.28 20.39 -5.76
C ALA A 8 -3.58 19.63 -5.42
N PHE A 9 -4.04 19.73 -4.18
CA PHE A 9 -5.29 19.15 -3.73
C PHE A 9 -6.51 19.71 -4.51
N GLU A 10 -6.62 21.02 -4.66
CA GLU A 10 -7.70 21.65 -5.41
C GLU A 10 -7.75 21.18 -6.87
N LYS A 11 -6.60 21.03 -7.52
CA LYS A 11 -6.53 20.55 -8.90
C LYS A 11 -6.96 19.10 -9.04
N GLU A 12 -6.34 18.18 -8.28
CA GLU A 12 -6.66 16.74 -8.35
C GLU A 12 -8.08 16.46 -7.86
N TYR A 13 -8.54 17.21 -6.89
CA TYR A 13 -9.90 17.12 -6.38
C TYR A 13 -10.93 17.58 -7.40
N SER A 14 -10.65 18.68 -8.12
CA SER A 14 -11.48 19.13 -9.22
C SER A 14 -11.62 18.06 -10.31
N ASP A 15 -10.50 17.43 -10.70
CA ASP A 15 -10.50 16.36 -11.69
C ASP A 15 -11.25 15.11 -11.18
N TYR A 16 -11.12 14.79 -9.89
CA TYR A 16 -11.86 13.70 -9.24
C TYR A 16 -13.37 13.93 -9.21
N LEU A 17 -13.83 15.15 -8.96
CA LEU A 17 -15.26 15.48 -8.96
C LEU A 17 -15.87 15.58 -10.37
N LEU A 18 -15.06 15.94 -11.36
CA LEU A 18 -15.55 16.17 -12.74
C LEU A 18 -15.93 14.89 -13.48
N ASN A 19 -15.42 13.71 -13.06
CA ASN A 19 -15.64 12.45 -13.74
C ASN A 19 -16.22 11.36 -12.83
N PRO A 20 -17.39 11.56 -12.18
CA PRO A 20 -18.03 10.50 -11.42
C PRO A 20 -18.54 9.40 -12.37
N TYR A 21 -18.51 8.15 -11.92
CA TYR A 21 -19.03 7.01 -12.69
C TYR A 21 -20.57 7.08 -12.84
N ASP A 22 -21.27 7.60 -11.82
CA ASP A 22 -22.71 7.80 -11.77
C ASP A 22 -23.10 8.83 -10.69
N GLU A 23 -24.38 9.13 -10.54
CA GLU A 23 -24.88 10.09 -9.54
C GLU A 23 -24.59 9.63 -8.10
N LEU A 24 -24.59 8.33 -7.86
CA LEU A 24 -24.26 7.75 -6.55
C LEU A 24 -22.79 7.96 -6.19
N ASP A 25 -21.89 7.71 -7.15
CA ASP A 25 -20.45 7.97 -7.00
C ASP A 25 -20.20 9.46 -6.76
N LYS A 26 -20.91 10.35 -7.44
CA LYS A 26 -20.86 11.79 -7.20
C LYS A 26 -21.25 12.15 -5.77
N GLU A 27 -22.40 11.65 -5.29
CA GLU A 27 -22.85 11.87 -3.91
C GLU A 27 -21.82 11.39 -2.89
N VAL A 28 -21.24 10.19 -3.10
CA VAL A 28 -20.18 9.65 -2.23
C VAL A 28 -18.97 10.56 -2.23
N ARG A 29 -18.48 10.97 -3.40
CA ARG A 29 -17.30 11.84 -3.54
C ARG A 29 -17.48 13.18 -2.84
N GLU A 30 -18.61 13.85 -3.04
CA GLU A 30 -18.93 15.10 -2.39
C GLU A 30 -18.92 14.98 -0.85
N ASN A 31 -19.48 13.89 -0.31
CA ASN A 31 -19.59 13.68 1.12
C ASN A 31 -18.31 13.23 1.81
N ILE A 32 -17.33 12.66 1.09
CA ILE A 32 -16.06 12.21 1.68
C ILE A 32 -14.93 13.24 1.59
N THR A 33 -15.12 14.32 0.82
CA THR A 33 -14.07 15.32 0.55
C THR A 33 -13.44 15.91 1.80
N ASP A 34 -14.25 16.43 2.72
CA ASP A 34 -13.75 17.03 3.96
C ASP A 34 -12.93 16.03 4.78
N LYS A 35 -13.30 14.75 4.72
CA LYS A 35 -12.59 13.67 5.39
C LYS A 35 -11.26 13.35 4.72
N ILE A 36 -11.20 13.37 3.39
CA ILE A 36 -9.95 13.21 2.63
C ILE A 36 -9.00 14.37 2.97
N HIS A 37 -9.51 15.59 2.96
CA HIS A 37 -8.72 16.78 3.33
C HIS A 37 -8.20 16.69 4.78
N SER A 38 -9.03 16.24 5.71
CA SER A 38 -8.63 16.02 7.11
C SER A 38 -7.57 14.91 7.23
N THR A 39 -7.72 13.81 6.47
CA THR A 39 -6.70 12.74 6.42
C THR A 39 -5.35 13.27 5.94
N ALA A 40 -5.34 14.10 4.91
CA ALA A 40 -4.12 14.68 4.38
C ALA A 40 -3.45 15.65 5.37
N LYS A 41 -4.22 16.42 6.15
CA LYS A 41 -3.69 17.23 7.26
C LYS A 41 -3.04 16.36 8.35
N ASN A 42 -3.65 15.22 8.66
CA ASN A 42 -3.09 14.29 9.63
C ASN A 42 -1.82 13.61 9.12
N ILE A 43 -1.70 13.35 7.81
CA ILE A 43 -0.45 12.89 7.18
C ILE A 43 0.65 13.96 7.36
N ASP A 44 0.36 15.22 7.02
CA ASP A 44 1.34 16.33 7.17
C ASP A 44 1.77 16.49 8.64
N ALA A 45 0.83 16.39 9.58
CA ALA A 45 1.14 16.43 11.01
C ALA A 45 2.01 15.26 11.46
N ALA A 46 1.75 14.03 10.98
CA ALA A 46 2.58 12.86 11.25
C ALA A 46 4.00 13.02 10.71
N VAL A 47 4.15 13.45 9.45
CA VAL A 47 5.43 13.71 8.80
C VAL A 47 6.22 14.80 9.54
N THR A 48 5.55 15.88 9.95
CA THR A 48 6.16 16.95 10.75
C THR A 48 6.63 16.43 12.12
N ASN A 49 5.84 15.57 12.75
CA ASN A 49 6.19 14.95 14.03
C ASN A 49 7.44 14.07 13.92
N ILE A 50 7.52 13.25 12.86
CA ILE A 50 8.66 12.36 12.62
C ILE A 50 9.92 13.14 12.28
N PHE A 51 9.84 14.11 11.38
CA PHE A 51 11.01 14.70 10.73
C PHE A 51 11.36 16.12 11.19
N SER A 52 10.50 16.79 11.96
CA SER A 52 10.78 18.11 12.57
C SER A 52 11.32 19.15 11.60
N ASN A 53 10.72 19.31 10.41
CA ASN A 53 11.12 20.26 9.36
C ASN A 53 12.53 20.09 8.80
N LYS A 54 13.13 18.90 8.86
CA LYS A 54 14.38 18.58 8.16
C LYS A 54 14.16 18.56 6.65
N ASP A 55 15.25 18.66 5.87
CA ASP A 55 15.20 18.52 4.42
C ASP A 55 14.62 17.14 4.05
N LEU A 56 13.38 17.16 3.60
CA LEU A 56 12.58 15.97 3.30
C LEU A 56 12.63 15.67 1.81
N THR A 57 12.98 14.43 1.46
CA THR A 57 12.81 13.90 0.11
C THR A 57 11.57 13.02 0.09
N CYS A 58 10.73 13.21 -0.93
CA CYS A 58 9.52 12.41 -1.15
C CYS A 58 9.69 11.54 -2.39
N GLU A 59 9.02 10.38 -2.37
CA GLU A 59 8.83 9.55 -3.55
C GLU A 59 10.13 9.05 -4.21
N ARG A 60 11.19 8.75 -3.41
CA ARG A 60 12.45 8.26 -3.96
C ARG A 60 12.39 6.78 -4.28
N TYR A 61 12.80 6.40 -5.50
CA TYR A 61 12.92 5.01 -5.90
C TYR A 61 14.09 4.30 -5.19
N VAL A 62 13.86 3.07 -4.81
CA VAL A 62 14.86 2.18 -4.21
C VAL A 62 14.77 0.80 -4.85
N ASP A 63 15.95 0.17 -5.02
CA ASP A 63 16.09 -1.14 -5.62
C ASP A 63 16.92 -2.06 -4.73
N MET A 64 16.62 -3.35 -4.79
CA MET A 64 17.40 -4.40 -4.15
C MET A 64 17.47 -5.62 -5.06
N PHE A 65 18.67 -6.13 -5.27
CA PHE A 65 18.93 -7.29 -6.13
C PHE A 65 19.48 -8.47 -5.31
N PRO A 66 18.62 -9.35 -4.76
CA PRO A 66 19.08 -10.55 -4.08
C PRO A 66 19.85 -11.46 -5.03
N LYS A 67 20.97 -12.01 -4.55
CA LYS A 67 21.97 -12.74 -5.36
C LYS A 67 21.40 -13.84 -6.26
N ASP A 68 20.36 -14.54 -5.83
CA ASP A 68 19.86 -15.73 -6.54
C ASP A 68 18.49 -15.45 -7.21
N LEU A 69 18.13 -14.20 -7.40
CA LEU A 69 16.93 -13.80 -8.14
C LEU A 69 17.29 -13.19 -9.48
N TRP A 70 16.50 -13.51 -10.52
CA TRP A 70 16.66 -12.93 -11.85
C TRP A 70 16.23 -11.48 -11.91
N LEU A 71 15.21 -11.15 -11.12
CA LEU A 71 14.66 -9.81 -10.99
C LEU A 71 14.86 -9.32 -9.58
N GLY A 72 15.18 -8.03 -9.47
CA GLY A 72 15.24 -7.33 -8.18
C GLY A 72 13.84 -6.97 -7.67
N PHE A 73 13.83 -6.43 -6.47
CA PHE A 73 12.70 -5.72 -5.93
C PHE A 73 12.92 -4.23 -6.18
N THR A 74 11.88 -3.54 -6.60
CA THR A 74 11.87 -2.08 -6.74
C THR A 74 10.68 -1.51 -5.97
N GLY A 75 10.83 -0.32 -5.45
CA GLY A 75 9.78 0.37 -4.73
C GLY A 75 10.08 1.85 -4.61
N ARG A 76 9.18 2.58 -3.95
CA ARG A 76 9.24 4.02 -3.81
C ARG A 76 8.94 4.39 -2.36
N LEU A 77 9.93 5.00 -1.68
CA LEU A 77 9.78 5.52 -0.33
C LEU A 77 8.85 6.73 -0.35
N ASP A 78 7.88 6.78 0.54
CA ASP A 78 6.98 7.92 0.63
C ASP A 78 7.73 9.17 1.10
N TYR A 79 8.47 9.05 2.21
CA TYR A 79 9.21 10.14 2.84
C TYR A 79 10.56 9.68 3.36
N GLU A 80 11.61 10.49 3.21
CA GLU A 80 12.92 10.19 3.81
C GLU A 80 13.74 11.42 4.14
N ILE A 81 14.65 11.24 5.10
CA ILE A 81 15.81 12.08 5.42
C ILE A 81 17.08 11.21 5.40
N PRO A 82 18.30 11.72 5.61
CA PRO A 82 19.51 10.91 5.54
C PRO A 82 19.50 9.62 6.37
N GLU A 83 18.98 9.65 7.61
CA GLU A 83 19.03 8.53 8.54
C GLU A 83 17.75 7.70 8.62
N HIS A 84 16.62 8.26 8.19
CA HIS A 84 15.30 7.66 8.39
C HIS A 84 14.45 7.70 7.12
N PHE A 85 13.50 6.79 7.06
CA PHE A 85 12.38 6.87 6.11
C PHE A 85 11.05 6.64 6.85
N ALA A 86 9.97 7.10 6.26
CA ALA A 86 8.62 6.82 6.74
C ALA A 86 7.76 6.29 5.59
N GLU A 87 7.03 5.23 5.89
CA GLU A 87 5.99 4.66 5.03
C GLU A 87 4.63 5.09 5.56
N CYS A 88 3.81 5.64 4.68
CA CYS A 88 2.48 6.15 4.98
C CYS A 88 1.40 5.15 4.57
N LYS A 89 0.49 4.84 5.48
CA LYS A 89 -0.71 4.05 5.19
C LYS A 89 -1.96 4.83 5.55
N THR A 90 -2.79 5.09 4.58
CA THR A 90 -4.07 5.75 4.82
C THR A 90 -5.15 4.72 5.19
N LYS A 91 -6.02 5.11 6.10
CA LYS A 91 -7.28 4.43 6.40
C LYS A 91 -8.43 5.35 5.91
N PRO A 92 -8.73 5.31 4.59
CA PRO A 92 -9.70 6.24 3.99
C PRO A 92 -11.10 6.01 4.56
N PRO A 93 -11.96 7.03 4.55
CA PRO A 93 -13.34 6.85 4.97
C PRO A 93 -14.06 5.84 4.07
N THR A 94 -14.98 5.09 4.64
CA THR A 94 -15.84 4.14 3.91
C THR A 94 -17.26 4.66 3.84
N ALA A 95 -17.87 4.59 2.65
CA ALA A 95 -19.26 4.92 2.43
C ALA A 95 -20.12 3.63 2.45
N LYS A 96 -21.24 3.67 3.15
CA LYS A 96 -22.24 2.57 3.17
C LYS A 96 -23.63 3.13 3.10
N PHE A 97 -24.50 2.49 2.30
CA PHE A 97 -25.92 2.77 2.29
C PHE A 97 -26.62 1.92 3.35
N ILE A 98 -27.30 2.59 4.28
CA ILE A 98 -28.08 1.92 5.34
C ILE A 98 -29.50 2.44 5.25
N LYS A 99 -30.44 1.58 4.89
CA LYS A 99 -31.87 1.89 4.72
C LYS A 99 -32.13 3.05 3.73
N GLY A 100 -31.28 3.15 2.70
CA GLY A 100 -31.39 4.20 1.68
C GLY A 100 -30.60 5.48 1.95
N ASP A 101 -30.06 5.64 3.17
CA ASP A 101 -29.25 6.81 3.53
C ASP A 101 -27.76 6.51 3.36
N LEU A 102 -27.01 7.42 2.73
CA LEU A 102 -25.55 7.38 2.66
C LEU A 102 -24.96 7.70 4.04
N LYS A 103 -24.12 6.79 4.55
CA LYS A 103 -23.36 6.99 5.80
C LYS A 103 -21.87 6.84 5.55
N ILE A 104 -21.11 7.83 6.00
CA ILE A 104 -19.66 7.87 5.89
C ILE A 104 -19.04 7.51 7.26
N TYR A 105 -18.19 6.51 7.27
CA TYR A 105 -17.53 6.02 8.46
C TYR A 105 -16.03 6.28 8.42
N THR A 106 -15.48 6.81 9.51
CA THR A 106 -14.04 6.84 9.74
C THR A 106 -13.55 5.42 10.02
N GLN A 107 -12.51 4.96 9.33
CA GLN A 107 -11.86 3.71 9.66
C GLN A 107 -11.00 3.86 10.92
N THR A 108 -10.96 2.81 11.74
CA THR A 108 -10.15 2.79 12.97
C THR A 108 -8.67 2.64 12.62
N LEU A 109 -7.82 3.41 13.29
CA LEU A 109 -6.37 3.22 13.21
C LEU A 109 -5.95 1.91 13.90
N PRO A 110 -4.95 1.19 13.38
CA PRO A 110 -4.48 -0.03 13.99
C PRO A 110 -3.77 0.26 15.33
N LYS A 111 -3.84 -0.69 16.26
CA LYS A 111 -3.13 -0.60 17.55
C LYS A 111 -1.66 -1.02 17.45
N GLU A 112 -1.31 -1.70 16.38
CA GLU A 112 0.02 -2.19 16.06
C GLU A 112 0.21 -2.21 14.53
N PRO A 113 1.44 -2.28 14.00
CA PRO A 113 1.67 -2.42 12.56
C PRO A 113 0.91 -3.59 11.95
N ASP A 114 0.16 -3.33 10.87
CA ASP A 114 -0.53 -4.38 10.12
C ASP A 114 0.51 -5.29 9.44
N GLU A 115 0.36 -6.61 9.58
CA GLU A 115 1.31 -7.60 9.05
C GLU A 115 1.54 -7.47 7.54
N GLU A 116 0.52 -7.08 6.80
CA GLU A 116 0.60 -6.91 5.34
C GLU A 116 1.57 -5.81 4.91
N ASN A 117 1.87 -4.84 5.78
CA ASN A 117 2.77 -3.72 5.48
C ASN A 117 4.23 -4.02 5.86
N ILE A 118 4.47 -5.01 6.73
CA ILE A 118 5.80 -5.32 7.25
C ILE A 118 6.79 -5.74 6.15
N PRO A 119 6.43 -6.59 5.16
CA PRO A 119 7.36 -6.96 4.08
C PRO A 119 7.84 -5.74 3.27
N GLN A 120 6.98 -4.76 3.04
CA GLN A 120 7.34 -3.53 2.33
C GLN A 120 8.35 -2.71 3.14
N VAL A 121 8.09 -2.50 4.44
CA VAL A 121 9.01 -1.80 5.35
C VAL A 121 10.36 -2.53 5.45
N ALA A 122 10.35 -3.86 5.52
CA ALA A 122 11.55 -4.68 5.56
C ALA A 122 12.41 -4.52 4.29
N PHE A 123 11.76 -4.54 3.12
CA PHE A 123 12.42 -4.28 1.85
C PHE A 123 13.02 -2.86 1.81
N TYR A 124 12.26 -1.84 2.18
CA TYR A 124 12.70 -0.45 2.18
C TYR A 124 13.88 -0.20 3.13
N LYS A 125 13.82 -0.76 4.34
CA LYS A 125 14.93 -0.72 5.28
C LYS A 125 16.20 -1.29 4.67
N LYS A 126 16.11 -2.45 4.03
CA LYS A 126 17.26 -3.11 3.39
C LYS A 126 17.79 -2.32 2.22
N ALA A 127 16.93 -1.83 1.34
CA ALA A 127 17.30 -1.12 0.12
C ALA A 127 17.88 0.28 0.42
N SER A 128 17.35 0.99 1.42
CA SER A 128 17.78 2.34 1.79
C SER A 128 18.88 2.38 2.84
N ASN A 129 19.02 1.31 3.65
CA ASN A 129 19.86 1.25 4.85
C ASN A 129 19.52 2.33 5.89
N LYS A 130 18.22 2.67 6.02
CA LYS A 130 17.71 3.69 6.93
C LYS A 130 16.80 3.08 8.00
N THR A 131 16.63 3.81 9.12
CA THR A 131 15.69 3.44 10.18
C THR A 131 14.25 3.72 9.77
N PRO A 132 13.33 2.76 9.90
CA PRO A 132 11.95 2.90 9.47
C PRO A 132 11.07 3.64 10.48
N PHE A 133 10.13 4.41 9.96
CA PHE A 133 8.86 4.71 10.59
C PHE A 133 7.73 4.14 9.72
N LEU A 134 6.70 3.62 10.36
CA LEU A 134 5.44 3.25 9.73
C LEU A 134 4.33 4.02 10.41
N PHE A 135 3.56 4.80 9.66
CA PHE A 135 2.46 5.53 10.25
C PHE A 135 1.16 5.32 9.48
N TYR A 136 0.07 5.40 10.21
CA TYR A 136 -1.29 5.32 9.69
C TYR A 136 -2.03 6.61 9.97
N ALA A 137 -2.79 7.10 9.00
CA ALA A 137 -3.62 8.28 9.16
C ALA A 137 -5.04 8.05 8.65
N ASN A 138 -6.01 8.61 9.35
CA ASN A 138 -7.42 8.70 8.93
C ASN A 138 -7.90 10.16 9.03
N ASP A 139 -9.18 10.39 8.85
CA ASP A 139 -9.79 11.72 8.90
C ASP A 139 -9.85 12.36 10.31
N LYS A 140 -9.48 11.63 11.36
CA LYS A 140 -9.53 12.12 12.74
C LYS A 140 -8.17 12.24 13.40
N ASP A 141 -7.24 11.31 13.10
CA ASP A 141 -6.00 11.17 13.84
C ASP A 141 -4.94 10.42 13.03
N PHE A 142 -3.76 10.27 13.60
CA PHE A 142 -2.69 9.42 13.08
C PHE A 142 -2.00 8.66 14.22
N ILE A 143 -1.34 7.57 13.88
CA ILE A 143 -0.49 6.79 14.79
C ILE A 143 0.84 6.47 14.12
N ILE A 144 1.93 6.61 14.86
CA ILE A 144 3.30 6.39 14.39
C ILE A 144 3.90 5.20 15.15
N PHE A 145 4.55 4.32 14.41
CA PHE A 145 5.36 3.22 14.95
C PHE A 145 6.79 3.39 14.46
N ASP A 146 7.75 3.20 15.33
CA ASP A 146 9.18 3.26 15.07
C ASP A 146 9.87 1.92 15.36
N ASP A 147 11.19 1.87 15.28
CA ASP A 147 12.01 0.67 15.47
C ASP A 147 12.05 0.14 16.92
N THR A 148 11.44 0.85 17.87
CA THR A 148 11.23 0.34 19.24
C THR A 148 10.06 -0.64 19.32
N HIS A 149 9.16 -0.62 18.33
CA HIS A 149 8.08 -1.59 18.22
C HIS A 149 8.61 -2.93 17.72
N GLU A 150 8.21 -4.05 18.37
CA GLU A 150 8.68 -5.40 18.05
C GLU A 150 8.63 -5.72 16.53
N LYS A 151 7.51 -5.42 15.87
CA LYS A 151 7.31 -5.68 14.44
C LYS A 151 8.18 -4.83 13.51
N LEU A 152 8.77 -3.73 13.99
CA LEU A 152 9.71 -2.89 13.26
C LEU A 152 11.15 -3.08 13.72
N SER A 153 11.38 -3.99 14.68
CA SER A 153 12.72 -4.38 15.11
C SER A 153 13.53 -4.96 13.93
N LYS A 154 14.85 -4.84 14.04
CA LYS A 154 15.76 -5.35 13.01
C LYS A 154 15.50 -6.83 12.70
N ASP A 155 15.39 -7.65 13.72
CA ASP A 155 15.28 -9.11 13.56
C ASP A 155 13.94 -9.51 12.91
N TYR A 156 12.86 -8.84 13.29
CA TYR A 156 11.54 -9.10 12.70
C TYR A 156 11.47 -8.67 11.23
N LEU A 157 12.06 -7.53 10.89
CA LEU A 157 12.12 -7.04 9.51
C LEU A 157 13.05 -7.92 8.65
N ASP A 158 14.21 -8.35 9.17
CA ASP A 158 15.12 -9.25 8.47
C ASP A 158 14.43 -10.61 8.18
N TYR A 159 13.68 -11.16 9.16
CA TYR A 159 12.87 -12.36 8.96
C TYR A 159 11.82 -12.18 7.84
N ASN A 160 11.07 -11.08 7.84
CA ASN A 160 10.04 -10.82 6.85
C ASN A 160 10.63 -10.62 5.44
N LEU A 161 11.76 -9.94 5.33
CA LEU A 161 12.51 -9.82 4.08
C LEU A 161 12.93 -11.20 3.55
N ASP A 162 13.42 -12.08 4.42
CA ASP A 162 13.82 -13.44 4.08
C ASP A 162 12.64 -14.26 3.54
N GLN A 163 11.44 -14.12 4.16
CA GLN A 163 10.22 -14.77 3.67
C GLN A 163 9.80 -14.21 2.29
N MET A 164 9.91 -12.90 2.07
CA MET A 164 9.63 -12.28 0.77
C MET A 164 10.58 -12.81 -0.32
N ILE A 165 11.89 -12.90 -0.03
CA ILE A 165 12.88 -13.45 -0.96
C ILE A 165 12.59 -14.94 -1.25
N LYS A 166 12.22 -15.73 -0.24
CA LYS A 166 11.83 -17.15 -0.41
C LYS A 166 10.62 -17.30 -1.33
N LYS A 167 9.59 -16.45 -1.15
CA LYS A 167 8.41 -16.43 -2.04
C LYS A 167 8.82 -16.12 -3.48
N ALA A 168 9.66 -15.10 -3.70
CA ALA A 168 10.15 -14.75 -5.03
C ALA A 168 10.95 -15.90 -5.68
N LYS A 169 11.83 -16.58 -4.93
CA LYS A 169 12.55 -17.78 -5.41
C LYS A 169 11.60 -18.92 -5.78
N THR A 170 10.53 -19.12 -5.02
CA THR A 170 9.51 -20.12 -5.35
C THR A 170 8.82 -19.81 -6.66
N ILE A 171 8.41 -18.55 -6.89
CA ILE A 171 7.80 -18.10 -8.15
C ILE A 171 8.79 -18.29 -9.30
N GLN A 172 10.04 -17.89 -9.14
CA GLN A 172 11.10 -18.10 -10.14
C GLN A 172 11.27 -19.57 -10.48
N ARG A 173 11.26 -20.47 -9.48
CA ARG A 173 11.35 -21.92 -9.70
C ARG A 173 10.14 -22.47 -10.47
N LEU A 174 8.94 -22.00 -10.15
CA LEU A 174 7.72 -22.39 -10.89
C LEU A 174 7.79 -21.93 -12.36
N LEU A 175 8.27 -20.72 -12.62
CA LEU A 175 8.50 -20.23 -13.99
C LEU A 175 9.50 -21.10 -14.75
N LEU A 176 10.58 -21.54 -14.09
CA LEU A 176 11.57 -22.47 -14.69
C LEU A 176 10.94 -23.82 -15.01
N LEU A 177 10.23 -24.42 -14.06
CA LEU A 177 9.64 -25.76 -14.21
C LEU A 177 8.55 -25.78 -15.29
N SER A 178 7.78 -24.70 -15.41
CA SER A 178 6.76 -24.54 -16.45
C SER A 178 7.32 -24.10 -17.80
N ASN A 179 8.60 -23.72 -17.87
CA ASN A 179 9.21 -23.09 -19.05
C ASN A 179 8.43 -21.84 -19.54
N GLY A 180 7.81 -21.10 -18.61
CA GLY A 180 6.95 -19.96 -18.91
C GLY A 180 5.58 -20.32 -19.52
N ASP A 181 5.24 -21.61 -19.61
CA ASP A 181 3.94 -22.06 -20.11
C ASP A 181 2.87 -21.95 -19.00
N PRO A 182 1.83 -21.12 -19.18
CA PRO A 182 0.78 -20.94 -18.16
C PRO A 182 0.01 -22.22 -17.83
N MET A 183 -0.19 -23.12 -18.81
CA MET A 183 -0.90 -24.39 -18.59
C MET A 183 -0.09 -25.30 -17.67
N ARG A 184 1.21 -25.46 -17.96
CA ARG A 184 2.12 -26.24 -17.11
C ARG A 184 2.30 -25.61 -15.74
N MET A 185 2.26 -24.27 -15.65
CA MET A 185 2.33 -23.58 -14.37
C MET A 185 1.06 -23.82 -13.53
N ALA A 186 -0.11 -23.86 -14.16
CA ALA A 186 -1.37 -24.17 -13.50
C ALA A 186 -1.41 -25.61 -12.92
N GLU A 187 -0.71 -26.56 -13.53
CA GLU A 187 -0.57 -27.94 -13.01
C GLU A 187 0.32 -28.01 -11.75
N LEU A 188 1.19 -27.01 -11.54
CA LEU A 188 2.15 -26.96 -10.43
C LEU A 188 1.65 -26.17 -9.22
N VAL A 189 0.55 -25.46 -9.34
CA VAL A 189 0.00 -24.60 -8.27
C VAL A 189 -1.46 -24.93 -8.01
N GLU A 190 -1.91 -24.66 -6.79
CA GLU A 190 -3.31 -24.82 -6.44
C GLU A 190 -4.19 -23.82 -7.21
N ARG A 191 -5.43 -24.24 -7.47
CA ARG A 191 -6.43 -23.37 -8.09
C ARG A 191 -6.63 -22.12 -7.20
N PRO A 192 -6.57 -20.90 -7.77
CA PRO A 192 -6.83 -19.70 -7.01
C PRO A 192 -8.28 -19.64 -6.54
N ASP A 193 -8.50 -19.14 -5.34
CA ASP A 193 -9.84 -18.83 -4.86
C ASP A 193 -10.38 -17.62 -5.62
N ILE A 194 -11.26 -17.87 -6.58
CA ILE A 194 -11.88 -16.83 -7.41
C ILE A 194 -12.89 -15.95 -6.64
N THR A 195 -13.24 -16.34 -5.42
CA THR A 195 -14.12 -15.54 -4.55
C THR A 195 -13.35 -14.60 -3.64
N HIS A 196 -12.01 -14.73 -3.60
CA HIS A 196 -11.17 -13.85 -2.81
C HIS A 196 -11.26 -12.40 -3.31
N TRP A 197 -11.25 -11.45 -2.39
CA TRP A 197 -11.42 -10.02 -2.70
C TRP A 197 -10.43 -9.48 -3.75
N THR A 198 -9.22 -10.03 -3.84
CA THR A 198 -8.22 -9.66 -4.87
C THR A 198 -8.67 -9.99 -6.29
N MET A 199 -9.71 -10.81 -6.46
CA MET A 199 -10.29 -11.17 -7.75
C MET A 199 -11.51 -10.30 -8.13
N ASN A 200 -11.92 -9.35 -7.26
CA ASN A 200 -13.07 -8.48 -7.53
C ASN A 200 -12.86 -7.62 -8.78
N ASP A 201 -11.61 -7.20 -9.03
CA ASP A 201 -11.25 -6.37 -10.19
C ASP A 201 -10.82 -7.20 -11.42
N ALA A 202 -10.90 -8.52 -11.33
CA ALA A 202 -10.55 -9.39 -12.45
C ALA A 202 -11.56 -9.24 -13.58
N SER A 203 -11.08 -8.96 -14.79
CA SER A 203 -11.92 -8.87 -15.98
C SER A 203 -12.59 -10.22 -16.29
N LYS A 204 -13.69 -10.18 -17.07
CA LYS A 204 -14.37 -11.40 -17.53
C LYS A 204 -13.42 -12.33 -18.31
N GLU A 205 -12.49 -11.75 -19.07
CA GLU A 205 -11.46 -12.50 -19.81
C GLU A 205 -10.49 -13.18 -18.87
N GLN A 206 -10.00 -12.49 -17.83
CA GLN A 206 -9.13 -13.09 -16.80
C GLN A 206 -9.81 -14.24 -16.08
N LEU A 207 -11.09 -14.08 -15.68
CA LEU A 207 -11.86 -15.18 -15.08
C LEU A 207 -12.08 -16.35 -16.03
N GLN A 208 -12.26 -16.11 -17.33
CA GLN A 208 -12.34 -17.17 -18.35
C GLN A 208 -11.01 -17.92 -18.50
N ILE A 209 -9.88 -17.20 -18.47
CA ILE A 209 -8.54 -17.82 -18.49
C ILE A 209 -8.36 -18.70 -17.25
N ILE A 210 -8.70 -18.23 -16.07
CA ILE A 210 -8.63 -19.01 -14.81
C ILE A 210 -9.47 -20.30 -14.96
N LYS A 211 -10.71 -20.18 -15.41
CA LYS A 211 -11.57 -21.35 -15.65
C LYS A 211 -10.98 -22.32 -16.68
N LYS A 212 -10.32 -21.84 -17.69
CA LYS A 212 -9.66 -22.69 -18.70
C LYS A 212 -8.43 -23.41 -18.14
N LEU A 213 -7.67 -22.74 -17.26
CA LEU A 213 -6.43 -23.29 -16.68
C LEU A 213 -6.69 -24.35 -15.61
N TRP A 214 -7.74 -24.18 -14.81
CA TRP A 214 -8.03 -25.05 -13.64
C TRP A 214 -9.41 -25.72 -13.69
N GLY A 215 -10.20 -25.45 -14.70
CA GLY A 215 -11.57 -25.94 -14.85
C GLY A 215 -11.73 -27.22 -15.46
#